data_c9b3cf0b12ce5ee82de8cfa385720797
#
_entry.id   c9b3cf0b12ce5ee82de8cfa385720797
#
_cell.length_a   1.000
_cell.length_b   1.000
_cell.length_c   1.000
_cell.angle_alpha   90.00
_cell.angle_beta   90.00
_cell.angle_gamma   90.00
#
_symmetry.space_group_name_H-M   'P 1'
#
loop_
_entity.id
_entity.type
_entity.pdbx_description
1 polymer ?
#
loop_
_entity_poly.entity_id
_entity_poly.type
_entity_poly.pdbx_seq_one_letter_code
_entity_poly.pdbx_strand_id
1 'polypeptide(L)'
;MTRNRRLPSYPPRQLDINPGLLERVVAGIEDIRSGKMVIFVDDKDRENEGDLCLAADHISADAINFMATHGRGRISVTLTEAQVERLELPMMQLPDRQGPTLGTAFTVSIEAREGVTTGISASDRAHTIRVAASTRAKPEDLVVPGHVLPLKARRGGVLVRAGQTEGSVDLARLAGLNPAGVICEIMNEDGTMARLADLEQFAERHALKIMTVADLIRYRLQTEILVRRIESASVVLGRTGKPWTVHLYEDSIDSLQSLALVFGDSLQKEATLCRMHVGSTLGDVFTALSGDGRRNLHEAIDAIEVEGRGVIVYLPSQGDLLSELQAAKGGVRDPGMTGKSTTGPLREYGLGAQVLRDLGIRSLRLLTNNPMRLAGIEGYGLEILEFVPLVSARMTS
;
A
#
# COMPACT_ATOMS: atom_id res chain seq x y z
N MET A 1 -14.40 -37.75 -6.69
CA MET A 1 -15.65 -37.05 -6.30
C MET A 1 -15.27 -35.87 -5.40
N THR A 2 -15.04 -34.74 -6.00
CA THR A 2 -14.64 -33.47 -5.32
C THR A 2 -15.90 -32.79 -4.82
N ARG A 3 -16.10 -32.78 -3.51
CA ARG A 3 -17.20 -32.01 -2.88
C ARG A 3 -16.90 -30.53 -2.96
N ASN A 4 -17.61 -29.84 -3.84
CA ASN A 4 -17.72 -28.39 -3.86
C ASN A 4 -18.39 -27.89 -2.55
N ARG A 5 -17.62 -27.54 -1.53
CA ARG A 5 -18.15 -26.80 -0.36
C ARG A 5 -18.30 -25.35 -0.77
N ARG A 6 -19.54 -24.90 -0.99
CA ARG A 6 -19.87 -23.46 -1.07
C ARG A 6 -19.49 -22.82 0.26
N LEU A 7 -18.58 -21.86 0.21
CA LEU A 7 -18.25 -21.02 1.36
C LEU A 7 -19.46 -20.17 1.73
N PRO A 8 -19.71 -19.90 3.04
CA PRO A 8 -20.78 -19.02 3.46
C PRO A 8 -20.55 -17.61 2.92
N SER A 9 -21.53 -17.06 2.20
CA SER A 9 -21.53 -15.67 1.76
C SER A 9 -21.83 -14.77 2.97
N TYR A 10 -20.82 -14.03 3.43
CA TYR A 10 -21.03 -12.96 4.40
C TYR A 10 -21.52 -11.70 3.66
N PRO A 11 -22.54 -10.99 4.19
CA PRO A 11 -22.95 -9.72 3.61
C PRO A 11 -21.83 -8.69 3.74
N PRO A 12 -21.69 -7.76 2.77
CA PRO A 12 -20.72 -6.68 2.88
C PRO A 12 -21.01 -5.85 4.12
N ARG A 13 -20.08 -5.84 5.08
CA ARG A 13 -20.21 -5.03 6.29
C ARG A 13 -19.76 -3.61 5.98
N GLN A 14 -20.63 -2.63 6.24
CA GLN A 14 -20.24 -1.22 6.20
C GLN A 14 -19.13 -0.96 7.24
N LEU A 15 -18.06 -0.33 6.78
CA LEU A 15 -16.91 0.05 7.58
C LEU A 15 -17.17 1.44 8.17
N ASP A 16 -17.01 1.62 9.50
CA ASP A 16 -16.93 2.94 10.10
C ASP A 16 -15.58 3.56 9.74
N ILE A 17 -15.62 4.57 8.89
CA ILE A 17 -14.43 5.23 8.32
C ILE A 17 -14.32 6.64 8.93
N ASN A 18 -13.09 7.13 9.15
CA ASN A 18 -12.88 8.52 9.53
C ASN A 18 -13.51 9.47 8.49
N PRO A 19 -14.56 10.24 8.82
CA PRO A 19 -15.31 10.99 7.81
C PRO A 19 -14.46 12.00 7.05
N GLY A 20 -13.58 12.74 7.73
CA GLY A 20 -12.76 13.77 7.09
C GLY A 20 -11.71 13.22 6.12
N LEU A 21 -11.15 12.02 6.39
CA LEU A 21 -10.27 11.33 5.46
C LEU A 21 -11.06 10.85 4.25
N LEU A 22 -12.21 10.23 4.50
CA LEU A 22 -13.09 9.72 3.47
C LEU A 22 -13.51 10.83 2.50
N GLU A 23 -13.96 11.96 3.02
CA GLU A 23 -14.42 13.10 2.22
C GLU A 23 -13.34 13.62 1.26
N ARG A 24 -12.10 13.79 1.72
CA ARG A 24 -11.00 14.26 0.87
C ARG A 24 -10.68 13.28 -0.25
N VAL A 25 -10.56 11.99 0.07
CA VAL A 25 -10.21 10.96 -0.93
C VAL A 25 -11.36 10.75 -1.90
N VAL A 26 -12.61 10.68 -1.43
CA VAL A 26 -13.78 10.56 -2.29
C VAL A 26 -13.92 11.76 -3.23
N ALA A 27 -13.69 12.99 -2.71
CA ALA A 27 -13.73 14.19 -3.52
C ALA A 27 -12.64 14.20 -4.61
N GLY A 28 -11.45 13.68 -4.33
CA GLY A 28 -10.39 13.52 -5.33
C GLY A 28 -10.70 12.44 -6.37
N ILE A 29 -11.24 11.29 -5.93
CA ILE A 29 -11.69 10.22 -6.84
C ILE A 29 -12.80 10.74 -7.77
N GLU A 30 -13.71 11.57 -7.28
CA GLU A 30 -14.78 12.17 -8.08
C GLU A 30 -14.23 13.18 -9.10
N ASP A 31 -13.22 13.96 -8.73
CA ASP A 31 -12.54 14.83 -9.68
C ASP A 31 -11.86 14.01 -10.79
N ILE A 32 -11.15 12.94 -10.47
CA ILE A 32 -10.56 12.01 -11.46
C ILE A 32 -11.65 11.41 -12.35
N ARG A 33 -12.77 10.96 -11.76
CA ARG A 33 -13.91 10.38 -12.51
C ARG A 33 -14.50 11.38 -13.51
N SER A 34 -14.59 12.64 -13.10
CA SER A 34 -15.14 13.71 -13.94
C SER A 34 -14.13 14.34 -14.91
N GLY A 35 -12.92 13.79 -15.00
CA GLY A 35 -11.88 14.28 -15.93
C GLY A 35 -11.12 15.50 -15.42
N LYS A 36 -11.14 15.79 -14.12
CA LYS A 36 -10.34 16.85 -13.52
C LYS A 36 -9.03 16.28 -12.99
N MET A 37 -7.97 17.07 -13.06
CA MET A 37 -6.69 16.75 -12.43
C MET A 37 -6.76 16.95 -10.92
N VAL A 38 -5.94 16.17 -10.21
CA VAL A 38 -5.60 16.38 -8.80
C VAL A 38 -4.10 16.51 -8.65
N ILE A 39 -3.65 17.13 -7.58
CA ILE A 39 -2.25 17.10 -7.16
C ILE A 39 -2.09 15.90 -6.23
N PHE A 40 -1.18 14.98 -6.56
CA PHE A 40 -0.96 13.77 -5.81
C PHE A 40 0.43 13.79 -5.18
N VAL A 41 0.49 13.85 -3.84
CA VAL A 41 1.71 14.10 -3.06
C VAL A 41 2.14 12.83 -2.34
N ASP A 42 3.42 12.50 -2.41
CA ASP A 42 3.99 11.41 -1.64
C ASP A 42 4.49 11.85 -0.26
N ASP A 43 5.04 10.90 0.50
CA ASP A 43 5.52 11.16 1.85
C ASP A 43 6.79 12.03 1.82
N LYS A 44 6.91 12.94 2.81
CA LYS A 44 8.08 13.81 2.98
C LYS A 44 9.39 13.03 3.22
N ASP A 45 9.28 11.79 3.73
CA ASP A 45 10.41 10.90 3.96
C ASP A 45 10.75 10.04 2.72
N ARG A 46 10.02 10.22 1.59
CA ARG A 46 10.25 9.56 0.31
C ARG A 46 10.85 10.55 -0.72
N GLU A 47 10.09 11.09 -1.65
CA GLU A 47 10.51 12.10 -2.64
C GLU A 47 10.13 13.50 -2.18
N ASN A 48 9.04 13.60 -1.38
CA ASN A 48 8.43 14.85 -0.94
C ASN A 48 8.06 15.76 -2.13
N GLU A 49 7.44 15.15 -3.15
CA GLU A 49 7.08 15.79 -4.41
C GLU A 49 5.58 15.69 -4.65
N GLY A 50 5.07 16.56 -5.50
CA GLY A 50 3.69 16.54 -5.97
C GLY A 50 3.62 16.42 -7.48
N ASP A 51 2.76 15.54 -7.95
CA ASP A 51 2.49 15.34 -9.37
C ASP A 51 1.08 15.81 -9.71
N LEU A 52 0.92 16.47 -10.85
CA LEU A 52 -0.38 16.53 -11.53
C LEU A 52 -0.77 15.12 -11.93
N CYS A 53 -1.96 14.70 -11.57
CA CYS A 53 -2.48 13.36 -11.84
C CYS A 53 -3.84 13.43 -12.53
N LEU A 54 -4.01 12.64 -13.60
CA LEU A 54 -5.25 12.50 -14.36
C LEU A 54 -5.42 11.04 -14.79
N ALA A 55 -6.66 10.56 -14.90
CA ALA A 55 -6.90 9.26 -15.55
C ALA A 55 -6.62 9.33 -17.05
N ALA A 56 -5.98 8.29 -17.60
CA ALA A 56 -5.64 8.24 -19.02
C ALA A 56 -6.86 8.28 -19.95
N ASP A 57 -8.04 7.83 -19.47
CA ASP A 57 -9.30 7.90 -20.21
C ASP A 57 -9.74 9.34 -20.54
N HIS A 58 -9.30 10.30 -19.72
CA HIS A 58 -9.64 11.72 -19.88
C HIS A 58 -8.51 12.56 -20.47
N ILE A 59 -7.41 11.92 -20.93
CA ILE A 59 -6.29 12.67 -21.47
C ILE A 59 -6.65 13.41 -22.75
N SER A 60 -6.25 14.66 -22.85
CA SER A 60 -6.50 15.54 -24.00
C SER A 60 -5.25 16.36 -24.33
N ALA A 61 -5.23 17.00 -25.50
CA ALA A 61 -4.16 17.93 -25.84
C ALA A 61 -4.06 19.09 -24.84
N ASP A 62 -5.21 19.60 -24.37
CA ASP A 62 -5.25 20.69 -23.37
C ASP A 62 -4.67 20.22 -22.02
N ALA A 63 -4.97 18.99 -21.60
CA ALA A 63 -4.42 18.40 -20.39
C ALA A 63 -2.90 18.25 -20.47
N ILE A 64 -2.37 17.73 -21.59
CA ILE A 64 -0.92 17.64 -21.83
C ILE A 64 -0.28 19.01 -21.86
N ASN A 65 -0.92 19.99 -22.53
CA ASN A 65 -0.40 21.36 -22.57
C ASN A 65 -0.39 22.01 -21.19
N PHE A 66 -1.42 21.78 -20.38
CA PHE A 66 -1.48 22.24 -18.98
C PHE A 66 -0.31 21.64 -18.15
N MET A 67 -0.11 20.31 -18.22
CA MET A 67 0.97 19.61 -17.54
C MET A 67 2.34 20.14 -17.96
N ALA A 68 2.57 20.31 -19.27
CA ALA A 68 3.83 20.80 -19.81
C ALA A 68 4.13 22.26 -19.41
N THR A 69 3.10 23.12 -19.40
CA THR A 69 3.23 24.56 -19.11
C THR A 69 3.37 24.84 -17.63
N HIS A 70 2.53 24.20 -16.81
CA HIS A 70 2.41 24.52 -15.40
C HIS A 70 3.10 23.51 -14.50
N GLY A 71 3.07 22.20 -14.83
CA GLY A 71 3.80 21.16 -14.11
C GLY A 71 5.30 21.26 -14.37
N ARG A 72 5.69 21.42 -15.64
CA ARG A 72 7.09 21.52 -16.12
C ARG A 72 7.90 20.25 -15.95
N GLY A 73 7.34 19.22 -15.30
CA GLY A 73 7.94 17.91 -15.10
C GLY A 73 7.83 17.03 -16.36
N ARG A 74 8.18 15.76 -16.19
CA ARG A 74 8.08 14.78 -17.24
C ARG A 74 6.70 14.17 -17.28
N ILE A 75 6.01 14.30 -18.41
CA ILE A 75 4.69 13.67 -18.59
C ILE A 75 4.89 12.18 -18.85
N SER A 76 4.37 11.35 -17.96
CA SER A 76 4.48 9.89 -18.00
C SER A 76 3.10 9.25 -17.95
N VAL A 77 2.91 8.13 -18.67
CA VAL A 77 1.72 7.30 -18.54
C VAL A 77 2.01 6.14 -17.59
N THR A 78 1.15 5.95 -16.61
CA THR A 78 1.26 4.83 -15.66
C THR A 78 0.33 3.71 -16.08
N LEU A 79 0.87 2.51 -16.22
CA LEU A 79 0.18 1.32 -16.70
C LEU A 79 0.29 0.20 -15.66
N THR A 80 -0.73 -0.64 -15.60
CA THR A 80 -0.66 -1.88 -14.81
C THR A 80 0.39 -2.84 -15.39
N GLU A 81 0.89 -3.76 -14.57
CA GLU A 81 1.78 -4.82 -15.01
C GLU A 81 1.19 -5.61 -16.20
N ALA A 82 -0.10 -5.97 -16.13
CA ALA A 82 -0.79 -6.69 -17.19
C ALA A 82 -0.88 -5.87 -18.51
N GLN A 83 -1.01 -4.54 -18.44
CA GLN A 83 -0.99 -3.69 -19.63
C GLN A 83 0.41 -3.63 -20.25
N VAL A 84 1.45 -3.49 -19.43
CA VAL A 84 2.86 -3.48 -19.89
C VAL A 84 3.22 -4.82 -20.54
N GLU A 85 2.81 -5.94 -19.94
CA GLU A 85 3.01 -7.30 -20.50
C GLU A 85 2.26 -7.49 -21.82
N ARG A 86 0.98 -7.08 -21.90
CA ARG A 86 0.18 -7.16 -23.11
C ARG A 86 0.76 -6.35 -24.28
N LEU A 87 1.36 -5.19 -23.97
CA LEU A 87 2.00 -4.31 -24.94
C LEU A 87 3.45 -4.72 -25.23
N GLU A 88 3.94 -5.77 -24.59
CA GLU A 88 5.30 -6.30 -24.73
C GLU A 88 6.39 -5.21 -24.57
N LEU A 89 6.15 -4.26 -23.63
CA LEU A 89 7.07 -3.14 -23.41
C LEU A 89 8.29 -3.56 -22.59
N PRO A 90 9.51 -3.53 -23.14
CA PRO A 90 10.72 -3.84 -22.41
C PRO A 90 10.96 -2.84 -21.28
N MET A 91 11.51 -3.33 -20.16
CA MET A 91 12.00 -2.46 -19.10
C MET A 91 13.27 -1.74 -19.53
N MET A 92 13.43 -0.47 -19.17
CA MET A 92 14.62 0.33 -19.48
C MET A 92 15.82 -0.07 -18.61
N GLN A 93 15.57 -0.71 -17.45
CA GLN A 93 16.62 -1.16 -16.55
C GLN A 93 17.37 -2.35 -17.14
N LEU A 94 18.69 -2.23 -17.24
CA LEU A 94 19.57 -3.33 -17.64
C LEU A 94 19.81 -4.28 -16.47
N PRO A 95 19.93 -5.61 -16.70
CA PRO A 95 20.06 -6.62 -15.63
C PRO A 95 21.24 -6.36 -14.68
N ASP A 96 22.36 -5.86 -15.19
CA ASP A 96 23.62 -5.68 -14.45
C ASP A 96 23.84 -4.24 -13.93
N ARG A 97 22.82 -3.38 -13.99
CA ARG A 97 22.94 -2.00 -13.56
C ARG A 97 21.89 -1.67 -12.52
N GLN A 98 22.29 -0.92 -11.49
CA GLN A 98 21.39 -0.37 -10.50
C GLN A 98 20.39 0.58 -11.16
N GLY A 99 19.09 0.38 -10.91
CA GLY A 99 18.05 1.30 -11.32
C GLY A 99 17.91 2.48 -10.35
N PRO A 100 16.85 3.30 -10.52
CA PRO A 100 16.55 4.41 -9.61
C PRO A 100 16.44 3.93 -8.16
N THR A 101 16.97 4.69 -7.22
CA THR A 101 17.03 4.36 -5.79
C THR A 101 15.66 3.98 -5.19
N LEU A 102 14.59 4.63 -5.66
CA LEU A 102 13.22 4.39 -5.19
C LEU A 102 12.44 3.36 -6.04
N GLY A 103 13.13 2.68 -6.95
CA GLY A 103 12.60 1.54 -7.68
C GLY A 103 11.49 1.87 -8.68
N THR A 104 11.48 3.08 -9.26
CA THR A 104 10.54 3.44 -10.33
C THR A 104 10.79 2.58 -11.56
N ALA A 105 9.78 1.87 -12.02
CA ALA A 105 9.90 0.88 -13.08
C ALA A 105 9.64 1.51 -14.46
N PHE A 106 10.67 2.09 -15.05
CA PHE A 106 10.62 2.66 -16.38
C PHE A 106 10.62 1.59 -17.46
N THR A 107 9.71 1.71 -18.43
CA THR A 107 9.79 0.97 -19.69
C THR A 107 10.50 1.81 -20.76
N VAL A 108 10.74 1.24 -21.92
CA VAL A 108 11.14 2.04 -23.10
C VAL A 108 10.08 3.08 -23.44
N SER A 109 10.51 4.23 -24.00
CA SER A 109 9.56 5.25 -24.46
C SER A 109 8.82 4.78 -25.71
N ILE A 110 7.59 5.24 -25.87
CA ILE A 110 6.65 4.80 -26.91
C ILE A 110 6.10 5.95 -27.73
N GLU A 111 5.58 5.59 -28.89
CA GLU A 111 4.77 6.44 -29.74
C GLU A 111 3.65 5.64 -30.39
N ALA A 112 2.49 6.26 -30.64
CA ALA A 112 1.46 5.62 -31.45
C ALA A 112 1.99 5.44 -32.88
N ARG A 113 1.77 4.25 -33.47
CA ARG A 113 2.23 3.96 -34.83
C ARG A 113 1.54 4.85 -35.88
N GLU A 114 0.28 5.17 -35.63
CA GLU A 114 -0.57 5.95 -36.52
C GLU A 114 -1.21 7.14 -35.78
N GLY A 115 -1.61 8.16 -36.51
CA GLY A 115 -2.35 9.30 -35.98
C GLY A 115 -1.50 10.34 -35.25
N VAL A 116 -0.20 10.30 -35.41
CA VAL A 116 0.78 11.28 -34.87
C VAL A 116 1.56 11.95 -36.01
N THR A 117 2.12 13.11 -35.72
CA THR A 117 3.04 13.82 -36.62
C THR A 117 4.51 13.50 -36.27
N THR A 118 5.14 14.37 -35.45
CA THR A 118 6.50 14.15 -34.94
C THR A 118 6.51 13.55 -33.53
N GLY A 119 5.35 13.36 -32.90
CA GLY A 119 5.19 12.71 -31.62
C GLY A 119 5.25 13.61 -30.39
N ILE A 120 5.96 14.75 -30.46
CA ILE A 120 6.19 15.60 -29.28
C ILE A 120 5.06 16.59 -28.99
N SER A 121 4.18 16.89 -29.95
CA SER A 121 3.09 17.83 -29.72
C SER A 121 2.15 17.37 -28.60
N ALA A 122 1.43 18.30 -27.98
CA ALA A 122 0.45 17.94 -26.96
C ALA A 122 -0.64 16.99 -27.49
N SER A 123 -1.07 17.17 -28.75
CA SER A 123 -2.02 16.28 -29.42
C SER A 123 -1.43 14.89 -29.66
N ASP A 124 -0.19 14.80 -30.13
CA ASP A 124 0.46 13.52 -30.43
C ASP A 124 0.69 12.71 -29.16
N ARG A 125 1.19 13.36 -28.07
CA ARG A 125 1.37 12.69 -26.78
C ARG A 125 0.04 12.24 -26.18
N ALA A 126 -1.01 13.06 -26.25
CA ALA A 126 -2.34 12.67 -25.80
C ALA A 126 -2.88 11.49 -26.61
N HIS A 127 -2.65 11.46 -27.90
CA HIS A 127 -3.05 10.33 -28.75
C HIS A 127 -2.29 9.05 -28.39
N THR A 128 -0.97 9.13 -28.27
CA THR A 128 -0.10 8.00 -27.87
C THR A 128 -0.55 7.42 -26.51
N ILE A 129 -0.85 8.27 -25.53
CA ILE A 129 -1.31 7.82 -24.21
C ILE A 129 -2.66 7.10 -24.33
N ARG A 130 -3.61 7.64 -25.09
CA ARG A 130 -4.91 6.97 -25.32
C ARG A 130 -4.77 5.61 -25.98
N VAL A 131 -3.88 5.50 -26.97
CA VAL A 131 -3.58 4.22 -27.64
C VAL A 131 -3.01 3.25 -26.63
N ALA A 132 -1.95 3.62 -25.88
CA ALA A 132 -1.28 2.75 -24.92
C ALA A 132 -2.22 2.31 -23.78
N ALA A 133 -3.06 3.20 -23.26
CA ALA A 133 -4.00 2.91 -22.19
C ALA A 133 -5.20 2.08 -22.63
N SER A 134 -5.51 2.00 -23.92
CA SER A 134 -6.67 1.25 -24.45
C SER A 134 -6.62 -0.23 -24.03
N THR A 135 -7.76 -0.76 -23.58
CA THR A 135 -7.92 -2.18 -23.27
C THR A 135 -7.76 -3.09 -24.48
N ARG A 136 -7.84 -2.53 -25.70
CA ARG A 136 -7.71 -3.24 -26.99
C ARG A 136 -6.34 -3.05 -27.63
N ALA A 137 -5.47 -2.22 -27.04
CA ALA A 137 -4.14 -1.95 -27.57
C ALA A 137 -3.29 -3.22 -27.70
N LYS A 138 -2.55 -3.29 -28.78
CA LYS A 138 -1.63 -4.38 -29.13
C LYS A 138 -0.21 -3.82 -29.32
N PRO A 139 0.83 -4.66 -29.27
CA PRO A 139 2.20 -4.20 -29.51
C PRO A 139 2.37 -3.47 -30.84
N GLU A 140 1.66 -3.91 -31.88
CA GLU A 140 1.74 -3.32 -33.22
C GLU A 140 1.17 -1.90 -33.32
N ASP A 141 0.35 -1.47 -32.37
CA ASP A 141 -0.22 -0.12 -32.32
C ASP A 141 0.80 0.93 -31.86
N LEU A 142 1.93 0.47 -31.36
CA LEU A 142 3.00 1.31 -30.82
C LEU A 142 4.32 1.13 -31.59
N VAL A 143 5.14 2.15 -31.54
CA VAL A 143 6.54 2.11 -31.96
C VAL A 143 7.45 2.53 -30.81
N VAL A 144 8.68 2.04 -30.81
CA VAL A 144 9.72 2.38 -29.82
C VAL A 144 11.01 2.74 -30.53
N PRO A 145 11.76 3.74 -30.07
CA PRO A 145 11.42 4.70 -29.01
C PRO A 145 10.40 5.74 -29.46
N GLY A 146 9.85 6.51 -28.50
CA GLY A 146 8.91 7.60 -28.77
C GLY A 146 9.03 8.73 -27.73
N HIS A 147 7.97 9.56 -27.63
CA HIS A 147 7.99 10.78 -26.81
C HIS A 147 7.13 10.65 -25.51
N VAL A 148 6.50 9.50 -25.29
CA VAL A 148 5.78 9.20 -24.05
C VAL A 148 6.50 8.10 -23.30
N LEU A 149 6.68 8.26 -21.99
CA LEU A 149 7.38 7.30 -21.15
C LEU A 149 6.40 6.54 -20.27
N PRO A 150 6.17 5.23 -20.52
CA PRO A 150 5.35 4.42 -19.63
C PRO A 150 6.10 4.04 -18.35
N LEU A 151 5.37 4.03 -17.24
CA LEU A 151 5.81 3.54 -15.94
C LEU A 151 4.96 2.32 -15.57
N LYS A 152 5.62 1.24 -15.19
CA LYS A 152 4.95 0.02 -14.74
C LYS A 152 4.59 0.12 -13.26
N ALA A 153 3.30 0.21 -12.95
CA ALA A 153 2.80 0.13 -11.58
C ALA A 153 2.89 -1.32 -11.05
N ARG A 154 3.25 -1.47 -9.79
CA ARG A 154 3.27 -2.78 -9.13
C ARG A 154 1.86 -3.28 -8.88
N ARG A 155 1.65 -4.59 -9.03
CA ARG A 155 0.41 -5.25 -8.62
C ARG A 155 0.17 -4.98 -7.14
N GLY A 156 -1.08 -4.63 -6.77
CA GLY A 156 -1.44 -4.21 -5.42
C GLY A 156 -1.42 -2.69 -5.20
N GLY A 157 -0.84 -1.92 -6.14
CA GLY A 157 -0.89 -0.46 -6.13
C GLY A 157 -0.17 0.16 -4.95
N VAL A 158 -0.73 1.26 -4.39
CA VAL A 158 -0.13 1.97 -3.25
C VAL A 158 0.07 1.11 -2.01
N LEU A 159 -0.62 -0.03 -1.89
CA LEU A 159 -0.46 -0.96 -0.78
C LEU A 159 0.84 -1.79 -0.87
N VAL A 160 1.50 -1.79 -2.02
CA VAL A 160 2.79 -2.47 -2.25
C VAL A 160 3.93 -1.46 -2.39
N ARG A 161 3.68 -0.35 -3.09
CA ARG A 161 4.65 0.74 -3.25
C ARG A 161 3.95 2.09 -3.15
N ALA A 162 4.33 2.88 -2.13
CA ALA A 162 3.73 4.20 -1.84
C ALA A 162 4.25 5.28 -2.79
N GLY A 163 4.00 5.12 -4.09
CA GLY A 163 4.44 6.07 -5.11
C GLY A 163 3.29 6.61 -5.95
N GLN A 164 3.54 7.76 -6.60
CA GLN A 164 2.59 8.42 -7.50
C GLN A 164 2.23 7.51 -8.68
N THR A 165 3.15 6.68 -9.16
CA THR A 165 2.92 5.68 -10.22
C THR A 165 1.78 4.73 -9.85
N GLU A 166 1.87 4.09 -8.69
CA GLU A 166 0.86 3.17 -8.19
C GLU A 166 -0.44 3.90 -7.85
N GLY A 167 -0.32 5.08 -7.24
CA GLY A 167 -1.46 5.88 -6.81
C GLY A 167 -2.32 6.37 -7.96
N SER A 168 -1.72 6.78 -9.07
CA SER A 168 -2.48 7.24 -10.25
C SER A 168 -3.28 6.11 -10.90
N VAL A 169 -2.72 4.89 -10.94
CA VAL A 169 -3.45 3.69 -11.40
C VAL A 169 -4.59 3.34 -10.45
N ASP A 170 -4.34 3.39 -9.14
CA ASP A 170 -5.37 3.14 -8.12
C ASP A 170 -6.50 4.17 -8.18
N LEU A 171 -6.18 5.45 -8.34
CA LEU A 171 -7.19 6.52 -8.47
C LEU A 171 -8.08 6.31 -9.69
N ALA A 172 -7.49 5.98 -10.85
CA ALA A 172 -8.26 5.66 -12.05
C ALA A 172 -9.18 4.45 -11.82
N ARG A 173 -8.66 3.37 -11.22
CA ARG A 173 -9.44 2.17 -10.87
C ARG A 173 -10.59 2.49 -9.90
N LEU A 174 -10.33 3.24 -8.84
CA LEU A 174 -11.33 3.62 -7.84
C LEU A 174 -12.38 4.59 -8.40
N ALA A 175 -12.01 5.38 -9.39
CA ALA A 175 -12.94 6.20 -10.17
C ALA A 175 -13.82 5.39 -11.13
N GLY A 176 -13.61 4.07 -11.26
CA GLY A 176 -14.34 3.20 -12.19
C GLY A 176 -13.89 3.33 -13.65
N LEU A 177 -12.70 3.88 -13.87
CA LEU A 177 -12.08 4.08 -15.19
C LEU A 177 -11.05 2.96 -15.47
N ASN A 178 -10.52 2.96 -16.69
CA ASN A 178 -9.41 2.08 -17.03
C ASN A 178 -8.22 2.35 -16.07
N PRO A 179 -7.60 1.31 -15.46
CA PRO A 179 -6.54 1.49 -14.48
C PRO A 179 -5.22 1.94 -15.15
N ALA A 180 -5.24 3.16 -15.66
CA ALA A 180 -4.10 3.85 -16.25
C ALA A 180 -4.16 5.34 -15.90
N GLY A 181 -3.04 5.89 -15.47
CA GLY A 181 -2.93 7.30 -15.10
C GLY A 181 -1.95 8.06 -15.99
N VAL A 182 -2.02 9.38 -15.92
CA VAL A 182 -1.01 10.28 -16.47
C VAL A 182 -0.53 11.16 -15.35
N ILE A 183 0.77 11.22 -15.15
CA ILE A 183 1.39 12.01 -14.08
C ILE A 183 2.45 12.95 -14.66
N CYS A 184 2.64 14.08 -13.98
CA CYS A 184 3.65 15.05 -14.30
C CYS A 184 4.10 15.75 -13.03
N GLU A 185 5.37 15.68 -12.68
CA GLU A 185 5.97 16.33 -11.53
C GLU A 185 5.74 17.86 -11.60
N ILE A 186 5.54 18.52 -10.46
CA ILE A 186 5.37 19.97 -10.36
C ILE A 186 6.68 20.59 -9.92
N MET A 187 7.21 21.48 -10.76
CA MET A 187 8.42 22.27 -10.49
C MET A 187 8.07 23.75 -10.35
N ASN A 188 8.83 24.43 -9.51
CA ASN A 188 8.83 25.87 -9.38
C ASN A 188 9.40 26.56 -10.64
N GLU A 189 9.22 27.88 -10.75
CA GLU A 189 9.70 28.65 -11.91
C GLU A 189 11.23 28.67 -12.04
N ASP A 190 11.93 28.52 -10.92
CA ASP A 190 13.39 28.45 -10.86
C ASP A 190 13.95 27.02 -11.18
N GLY A 191 13.06 26.05 -11.46
CA GLY A 191 13.42 24.67 -11.77
C GLY A 191 13.60 23.78 -10.53
N THR A 192 13.39 24.26 -9.32
CA THR A 192 13.38 23.43 -8.12
C THR A 192 12.07 22.67 -8.01
N MET A 193 12.07 21.51 -7.29
CA MET A 193 10.85 20.75 -7.07
C MET A 193 9.91 21.51 -6.12
N ALA A 194 8.62 21.65 -6.50
CA ALA A 194 7.60 22.21 -5.64
C ALA A 194 7.38 21.32 -4.40
N ARG A 195 7.36 21.93 -3.22
CA ARG A 195 7.09 21.27 -1.94
C ARG A 195 5.68 21.64 -1.45
N LEU A 196 5.23 21.04 -0.37
CA LEU A 196 3.84 21.19 0.09
C LEU A 196 3.33 22.63 0.09
N ALA A 197 4.12 23.58 0.60
CA ALA A 197 3.73 25.00 0.62
C ALA A 197 3.56 25.61 -0.78
N ASP A 198 4.40 25.21 -1.74
CA ASP A 198 4.31 25.63 -3.13
C ASP A 198 3.11 24.97 -3.82
N LEU A 199 2.89 23.68 -3.51
CA LEU A 199 1.77 22.89 -4.03
C LEU A 199 0.41 23.43 -3.54
N GLU A 200 0.31 23.91 -2.30
CA GLU A 200 -0.88 24.56 -1.78
C GLU A 200 -1.22 25.85 -2.57
N GLN A 201 -0.22 26.69 -2.85
CA GLN A 201 -0.39 27.87 -3.69
C GLN A 201 -0.74 27.53 -5.14
N PHE A 202 -0.13 26.48 -5.68
CA PHE A 202 -0.42 25.98 -7.01
C PHE A 202 -1.87 25.46 -7.09
N ALA A 203 -2.29 24.69 -6.09
CA ALA A 203 -3.64 24.15 -5.96
C ALA A 203 -4.70 25.25 -5.93
N GLU A 204 -4.47 26.30 -5.13
CA GLU A 204 -5.36 27.46 -5.06
C GLU A 204 -5.45 28.19 -6.40
N ARG A 205 -4.30 28.47 -7.04
CA ARG A 205 -4.22 29.18 -8.32
C ARG A 205 -4.96 28.47 -9.45
N HIS A 206 -4.92 27.14 -9.46
CA HIS A 206 -5.50 26.31 -10.54
C HIS A 206 -6.78 25.59 -10.13
N ALA A 207 -7.33 25.87 -8.94
CA ALA A 207 -8.53 25.22 -8.39
C ALA A 207 -8.44 23.68 -8.40
N LEU A 208 -7.28 23.13 -8.01
CA LEU A 208 -7.01 21.70 -7.94
C LEU A 208 -7.07 21.22 -6.48
N LYS A 209 -7.44 19.96 -6.27
CA LYS A 209 -7.38 19.33 -4.95
C LYS A 209 -6.03 18.66 -4.74
N ILE A 210 -5.57 18.68 -3.48
CA ILE A 210 -4.38 17.93 -3.06
C ILE A 210 -4.84 16.64 -2.37
N MET A 211 -4.26 15.53 -2.79
CA MET A 211 -4.39 14.22 -2.17
C MET A 211 -3.01 13.66 -1.82
N THR A 212 -2.93 12.87 -0.75
CA THR A 212 -1.68 12.20 -0.39
C THR A 212 -1.74 10.72 -0.67
N VAL A 213 -0.60 10.11 -0.98
CA VAL A 213 -0.46 8.65 -1.09
C VAL A 213 -0.86 7.98 0.23
N ALA A 214 -0.50 8.57 1.37
CA ALA A 214 -0.84 8.05 2.69
C ALA A 214 -2.37 8.01 2.92
N ASP A 215 -3.11 9.05 2.50
CA ASP A 215 -4.57 9.07 2.60
C ASP A 215 -5.21 8.00 1.70
N LEU A 216 -4.68 7.81 0.49
CA LEU A 216 -5.16 6.77 -0.42
C LEU A 216 -4.91 5.37 0.12
N ILE A 217 -3.75 5.12 0.75
CA ILE A 217 -3.44 3.86 1.44
C ILE A 217 -4.47 3.60 2.54
N ARG A 218 -4.70 4.57 3.42
CA ARG A 218 -5.69 4.46 4.50
C ARG A 218 -7.10 4.20 3.97
N TYR A 219 -7.51 4.93 2.94
CA TYR A 219 -8.80 4.75 2.28
C TYR A 219 -8.96 3.32 1.76
N ARG A 220 -8.00 2.80 1.00
CA ARG A 220 -8.04 1.44 0.46
C ARG A 220 -8.09 0.38 1.56
N LEU A 221 -7.24 0.51 2.58
CA LEU A 221 -7.22 -0.40 3.72
C LEU A 221 -8.54 -0.42 4.51
N GLN A 222 -9.26 0.71 4.52
CA GLN A 222 -10.55 0.83 5.21
C GLN A 222 -11.75 0.38 4.37
N THR A 223 -11.69 0.52 3.05
CA THR A 223 -12.82 0.27 2.14
C THR A 223 -12.74 -1.06 1.40
N GLU A 224 -11.54 -1.60 1.19
CA GLU A 224 -11.34 -2.88 0.50
C GLU A 224 -11.24 -4.04 1.51
N ILE A 225 -11.81 -5.19 1.19
CA ILE A 225 -11.61 -6.43 1.94
C ILE A 225 -10.36 -7.10 1.38
N LEU A 226 -9.26 -7.02 2.12
CA LEU A 226 -7.95 -7.46 1.65
C LEU A 226 -7.53 -8.81 2.27
N VAL A 227 -8.20 -9.27 3.31
CA VAL A 227 -7.86 -10.52 3.99
C VAL A 227 -8.98 -11.54 3.85
N ARG A 228 -8.61 -12.78 3.63
CA ARG A 228 -9.52 -13.92 3.54
C ARG A 228 -9.07 -15.03 4.48
N ARG A 229 -9.97 -15.51 5.33
CA ARG A 229 -9.71 -16.70 6.14
C ARG A 229 -9.70 -17.93 5.26
N ILE A 230 -8.60 -18.70 5.30
CA ILE A 230 -8.40 -19.90 4.48
C ILE A 230 -8.80 -21.15 5.25
N GLU A 231 -8.31 -21.29 6.50
CA GLU A 231 -8.45 -22.50 7.29
C GLU A 231 -8.45 -22.16 8.78
N SER A 232 -8.95 -23.09 9.59
CA SER A 232 -8.94 -22.97 11.05
C SER A 232 -8.70 -24.30 11.70
N ALA A 233 -7.84 -24.36 12.71
CA ALA A 233 -7.51 -25.56 13.44
C ALA A 233 -7.32 -25.29 14.92
N SER A 234 -7.59 -26.29 15.76
CA SER A 234 -7.16 -26.29 17.16
C SER A 234 -5.74 -26.81 17.25
N VAL A 235 -4.85 -26.05 17.88
CA VAL A 235 -3.43 -26.34 18.01
C VAL A 235 -3.05 -26.24 19.49
N VAL A 236 -2.37 -27.26 20.00
CA VAL A 236 -1.78 -27.21 21.36
C VAL A 236 -0.41 -26.53 21.26
N LEU A 237 -0.24 -25.39 21.91
CA LEU A 237 1.05 -24.72 21.93
C LEU A 237 2.05 -25.51 22.79
N GLY A 238 3.16 -25.95 22.17
CA GLY A 238 4.17 -26.76 22.83
C GLY A 238 4.81 -26.12 24.05
N ARG A 239 4.80 -24.79 24.14
CA ARG A 239 5.32 -24.02 25.28
C ARG A 239 4.45 -24.18 26.54
N THR A 240 3.14 -24.08 26.40
CA THR A 240 2.21 -23.99 27.53
C THR A 240 1.34 -25.24 27.70
N GLY A 241 1.26 -26.09 26.68
CA GLY A 241 0.41 -27.27 26.65
C GLY A 241 -1.08 -26.96 26.53
N LYS A 242 -1.44 -25.70 26.29
CA LYS A 242 -2.85 -25.28 26.19
C LYS A 242 -3.34 -25.23 24.74
N PRO A 243 -4.63 -25.53 24.50
CA PRO A 243 -5.21 -25.45 23.16
C PRO A 243 -5.52 -24.01 22.78
N TRP A 244 -5.14 -23.63 21.57
CA TRP A 244 -5.49 -22.38 20.91
C TRP A 244 -6.20 -22.67 19.59
N THR A 245 -7.11 -21.82 19.18
CA THR A 245 -7.66 -21.86 17.82
C THR A 245 -6.80 -20.99 16.93
N VAL A 246 -6.26 -21.59 15.88
CA VAL A 246 -5.43 -20.88 14.89
C VAL A 246 -6.22 -20.72 13.61
N HIS A 247 -6.33 -19.48 13.13
CA HIS A 247 -6.92 -19.14 11.85
C HIS A 247 -5.82 -18.70 10.89
N LEU A 248 -5.79 -19.31 9.72
CA LEU A 248 -4.92 -18.92 8.61
C LEU A 248 -5.65 -17.93 7.72
N TYR A 249 -5.02 -16.80 7.48
CA TYR A 249 -5.48 -15.76 6.56
C TYR A 249 -4.50 -15.60 5.41
N GLU A 250 -5.03 -15.20 4.26
CA GLU A 250 -4.27 -14.83 3.07
C GLU A 250 -4.71 -13.43 2.63
N ASP A 251 -3.76 -12.55 2.30
CA ASP A 251 -4.10 -11.28 1.70
C ASP A 251 -4.26 -11.38 0.18
N SER A 252 -5.13 -10.56 -0.38
CA SER A 252 -5.45 -10.55 -1.81
C SER A 252 -4.44 -9.77 -2.66
N ILE A 253 -3.44 -9.14 -2.04
CA ILE A 253 -2.49 -8.25 -2.71
C ILE A 253 -1.33 -9.07 -3.29
N ASP A 254 -0.65 -9.84 -2.43
CA ASP A 254 0.52 -10.62 -2.77
C ASP A 254 0.47 -12.06 -2.24
N SER A 255 -0.73 -12.48 -1.78
CA SER A 255 -0.99 -13.82 -1.23
C SER A 255 -0.12 -14.17 -0.02
N LEU A 256 0.34 -13.17 0.73
CA LEU A 256 1.03 -13.40 1.99
C LEU A 256 0.06 -13.97 3.02
N GLN A 257 0.56 -14.93 3.78
CA GLN A 257 -0.22 -15.62 4.79
C GLN A 257 0.09 -15.08 6.18
N SER A 258 -0.95 -14.87 6.98
CA SER A 258 -0.88 -14.45 8.37
C SER A 258 -1.68 -15.40 9.25
N LEU A 259 -1.37 -15.42 10.54
CA LEU A 259 -2.05 -16.25 11.52
C LEU A 259 -2.76 -15.38 12.56
N ALA A 260 -3.96 -15.79 12.95
CA ALA A 260 -4.58 -15.30 14.17
C ALA A 260 -4.70 -16.47 15.16
N LEU A 261 -4.00 -16.37 16.28
CA LEU A 261 -4.04 -17.33 17.38
C LEU A 261 -5.03 -16.81 18.43
N VAL A 262 -6.10 -17.52 18.62
CA VAL A 262 -7.20 -17.16 19.54
C VAL A 262 -7.19 -18.09 20.74
N PHE A 263 -7.21 -17.52 21.94
CA PHE A 263 -7.35 -18.24 23.21
C PHE A 263 -8.68 -17.89 23.87
N GLY A 264 -9.36 -18.89 24.38
CA GLY A 264 -10.67 -18.74 25.03
C GLY A 264 -11.82 -18.43 24.07
N ASP A 265 -13.01 -18.33 24.63
CA ASP A 265 -14.25 -18.05 23.91
C ASP A 265 -14.71 -16.61 24.10
N SER A 266 -15.67 -16.15 23.30
CA SER A 266 -16.39 -14.89 23.51
C SER A 266 -15.55 -13.62 23.35
N LEU A 267 -14.74 -13.52 22.27
CA LEU A 267 -13.97 -12.33 21.93
C LEU A 267 -14.79 -11.04 21.71
N GLN A 268 -16.10 -11.16 21.56
CA GLN A 268 -16.97 -10.06 21.13
C GLN A 268 -17.68 -9.32 22.29
N LYS A 269 -17.66 -9.84 23.50
CA LYS A 269 -18.48 -9.33 24.62
C LYS A 269 -17.84 -8.16 25.38
N GLU A 270 -16.53 -8.09 25.41
CA GLU A 270 -15.76 -7.09 26.15
C GLU A 270 -14.48 -6.77 25.37
N ALA A 271 -13.75 -5.74 25.80
CA ALA A 271 -12.47 -5.42 25.20
C ALA A 271 -11.51 -6.62 25.25
N THR A 272 -11.09 -7.05 24.07
CA THR A 272 -10.24 -8.24 23.93
C THR A 272 -8.77 -7.86 24.06
N LEU A 273 -8.02 -8.63 24.88
CA LEU A 273 -6.57 -8.48 24.95
C LEU A 273 -5.97 -8.96 23.63
N CYS A 274 -5.22 -8.07 22.96
CA CYS A 274 -4.74 -8.28 21.62
C CYS A 274 -3.25 -7.96 21.48
N ARG A 275 -2.53 -8.78 20.71
CA ARG A 275 -1.19 -8.49 20.23
C ARG A 275 -1.14 -8.52 18.72
N MET A 276 -0.67 -7.43 18.10
CA MET A 276 -0.24 -7.43 16.71
C MET A 276 1.27 -7.64 16.68
N HIS A 277 1.72 -8.76 16.12
CA HIS A 277 3.13 -9.15 16.09
C HIS A 277 3.59 -9.27 14.64
N VAL A 278 4.55 -8.43 14.27
CA VAL A 278 5.22 -8.56 12.98
C VAL A 278 6.36 -9.56 13.15
N GLY A 279 6.30 -10.66 12.43
CA GLY A 279 7.23 -11.77 12.53
C GLY A 279 8.64 -11.39 12.08
N SER A 280 9.63 -12.00 12.71
CA SER A 280 11.04 -11.94 12.32
C SER A 280 11.64 -13.32 12.46
N THR A 281 12.17 -13.87 11.40
CA THR A 281 12.79 -15.20 11.44
C THR A 281 13.98 -15.24 12.39
N LEU A 282 14.86 -14.24 12.30
CA LEU A 282 16.03 -14.17 13.17
C LEU A 282 15.66 -13.79 14.61
N GLY A 283 14.65 -12.93 14.79
CA GLY A 283 14.19 -12.49 16.10
C GLY A 283 13.36 -13.54 16.84
N ASP A 284 12.35 -14.11 16.19
CA ASP A 284 11.37 -14.98 16.82
C ASP A 284 11.87 -16.44 16.97
N VAL A 285 12.57 -16.95 15.93
CA VAL A 285 13.05 -18.35 15.93
C VAL A 285 14.43 -18.48 16.57
N PHE A 286 15.37 -17.66 16.10
CA PHE A 286 16.77 -17.81 16.48
C PHE A 286 17.24 -16.89 17.61
N THR A 287 16.43 -15.92 18.03
CA THR A 287 16.82 -14.93 19.06
C THR A 287 18.14 -14.20 18.76
N ALA A 288 18.50 -14.12 17.48
CA ALA A 288 19.78 -13.59 17.01
C ALA A 288 19.82 -12.05 16.96
N LEU A 289 18.67 -11.39 17.07
CA LEU A 289 18.58 -9.94 17.09
C LEU A 289 18.49 -9.46 18.53
N SER A 290 19.13 -8.35 18.84
CA SER A 290 18.98 -7.62 20.11
C SER A 290 17.55 -7.08 20.33
N GLY A 291 16.61 -7.40 19.42
CA GLY A 291 15.20 -7.10 19.52
C GLY A 291 14.45 -8.15 20.34
N ASP A 292 13.44 -7.68 21.06
CA ASP A 292 12.64 -8.49 21.98
C ASP A 292 11.55 -9.33 21.27
N GLY A 293 11.68 -9.67 19.98
CA GLY A 293 10.65 -10.32 19.18
C GLY A 293 10.08 -11.58 19.83
N ARG A 294 10.92 -12.60 20.01
CA ARG A 294 10.51 -13.87 20.66
C ARG A 294 10.01 -13.66 22.07
N ARG A 295 10.70 -12.82 22.85
CA ARG A 295 10.29 -12.52 24.23
C ARG A 295 8.92 -11.85 24.23
N ASN A 296 8.69 -10.83 23.40
CA ASN A 296 7.42 -10.14 23.29
C ASN A 296 6.28 -11.07 22.87
N LEU A 297 6.55 -12.02 21.97
CA LEU A 297 5.56 -13.03 21.56
C LEU A 297 5.21 -13.95 22.72
N HIS A 298 6.21 -14.46 23.45
CA HIS A 298 5.99 -15.32 24.60
C HIS A 298 5.27 -14.61 25.75
N GLU A 299 5.65 -13.37 26.05
CA GLU A 299 4.98 -12.55 27.08
C GLU A 299 3.51 -12.27 26.69
N ALA A 300 3.24 -12.07 25.41
CA ALA A 300 1.85 -11.91 24.92
C ALA A 300 1.03 -13.20 25.08
N ILE A 301 1.62 -14.37 24.79
CA ILE A 301 0.97 -15.67 25.04
C ILE A 301 0.64 -15.82 26.52
N ASP A 302 1.64 -15.62 27.40
CA ASP A 302 1.48 -15.75 28.84
C ASP A 302 0.41 -14.79 29.40
N ALA A 303 0.42 -13.52 28.96
CA ALA A 303 -0.57 -12.51 29.36
C ALA A 303 -2.01 -12.89 28.94
N ILE A 304 -2.19 -13.35 27.69
CA ILE A 304 -3.49 -13.77 27.18
C ILE A 304 -3.99 -15.03 27.88
N GLU A 305 -3.11 -15.98 28.20
CA GLU A 305 -3.47 -17.17 28.94
C GLU A 305 -3.85 -16.90 30.41
N VAL A 306 -3.22 -15.89 31.04
CA VAL A 306 -3.60 -15.40 32.39
C VAL A 306 -4.94 -14.68 32.35
N GLU A 307 -5.17 -13.85 31.32
CA GLU A 307 -6.47 -13.17 31.12
C GLU A 307 -7.61 -14.16 30.82
N GLY A 308 -7.28 -15.37 30.33
CA GLY A 308 -8.25 -16.41 29.96
C GLY A 308 -8.83 -16.26 28.56
N ARG A 309 -8.58 -15.15 27.86
CA ARG A 309 -9.02 -14.90 26.49
C ARG A 309 -8.17 -13.83 25.81
N GLY A 310 -8.04 -13.93 24.50
CA GLY A 310 -7.35 -12.92 23.72
C GLY A 310 -6.94 -13.43 22.34
N VAL A 311 -6.23 -12.57 21.61
CA VAL A 311 -5.79 -12.87 20.25
C VAL A 311 -4.40 -12.35 19.98
N ILE A 312 -3.61 -13.15 19.27
CA ILE A 312 -2.34 -12.72 18.66
C ILE A 312 -2.54 -12.75 17.14
N VAL A 313 -2.39 -11.61 16.48
CA VAL A 313 -2.29 -11.54 15.02
C VAL A 313 -0.81 -11.54 14.66
N TYR A 314 -0.35 -12.66 14.10
CA TYR A 314 1.01 -12.85 13.62
C TYR A 314 1.08 -12.53 12.13
N LEU A 315 1.71 -11.42 11.78
CA LEU A 315 1.88 -10.95 10.42
C LEU A 315 3.26 -11.37 9.91
N PRO A 316 3.39 -11.89 8.68
CA PRO A 316 4.70 -12.26 8.14
C PRO A 316 5.59 -11.02 8.01
N SER A 317 6.90 -11.22 8.17
CA SER A 317 7.87 -10.17 7.85
C SER A 317 7.78 -9.81 6.38
N GLN A 318 7.67 -8.52 6.08
CA GLN A 318 7.75 -8.00 4.70
C GLN A 318 9.21 -7.74 4.28
N GLY A 319 10.16 -7.84 5.23
CA GLY A 319 11.59 -7.77 4.96
C GLY A 319 12.12 -9.11 4.45
N ASP A 320 13.07 -9.06 3.53
CA ASP A 320 13.84 -10.24 3.19
C ASP A 320 14.82 -10.62 4.32
N LEU A 321 15.30 -11.85 4.32
CA LEU A 321 16.26 -12.34 5.32
C LEU A 321 17.58 -11.54 5.30
N LEU A 322 17.91 -10.92 4.17
CA LEU A 322 19.10 -10.05 4.06
C LEU A 322 18.93 -8.79 4.90
N SER A 323 17.76 -8.17 4.86
CA SER A 323 17.43 -7.00 5.69
C SER A 323 17.46 -7.33 7.18
N GLU A 324 16.93 -8.50 7.57
CA GLU A 324 17.01 -8.98 8.96
C GLU A 324 18.47 -9.22 9.39
N LEU A 325 19.28 -9.83 8.51
CA LEU A 325 20.68 -10.11 8.77
C LEU A 325 21.53 -8.82 8.89
N GLN A 326 21.24 -7.83 8.05
CA GLN A 326 21.91 -6.52 8.11
C GLN A 326 21.58 -5.80 9.43
N ALA A 327 20.32 -5.86 9.88
CA ALA A 327 19.93 -5.34 11.18
C ALA A 327 20.66 -6.05 12.35
N ALA A 328 20.86 -7.36 12.23
CA ALA A 328 21.60 -8.16 13.22
C ALA A 328 23.10 -7.79 13.34
N LYS A 329 23.71 -7.34 12.24
CA LYS A 329 25.13 -6.94 12.23
C LYS A 329 25.41 -5.59 12.91
N GLY A 330 24.40 -4.93 13.47
CA GLY A 330 24.57 -3.61 14.08
C GLY A 330 24.88 -2.50 13.07
N GLY A 331 24.69 -2.77 11.78
CA GLY A 331 24.86 -1.78 10.73
C GLY A 331 23.82 -0.69 10.86
N VAL A 332 24.25 0.56 10.83
CA VAL A 332 23.37 1.69 10.58
C VAL A 332 22.65 1.37 9.28
N ARG A 333 21.32 1.27 9.32
CA ARG A 333 20.50 1.06 8.13
C ARG A 333 20.83 2.18 7.17
N ASP A 334 21.49 1.87 6.05
CA ASP A 334 21.57 2.80 4.95
C ASP A 334 20.14 2.98 4.40
N PRO A 335 19.53 4.18 4.52
CA PRO A 335 18.17 4.42 4.04
C PRO A 335 18.04 4.18 2.53
N GLY A 336 19.14 4.16 1.80
CA GLY A 336 19.18 3.99 0.34
C GLY A 336 19.22 2.54 -0.16
N MET A 337 19.59 1.56 0.68
CA MET A 337 19.74 0.16 0.23
C MET A 337 18.56 -0.76 0.56
N THR A 338 17.68 -0.37 1.43
CA THR A 338 16.42 -1.07 1.62
C THR A 338 15.34 -0.25 0.95
N GLY A 339 14.76 -0.75 -0.13
CA GLY A 339 13.48 -0.27 -0.63
C GLY A 339 12.42 -0.42 0.45
N LYS A 340 12.58 0.30 1.57
CA LYS A 340 11.56 0.41 2.60
C LYS A 340 10.36 1.04 1.94
N SER A 341 9.43 0.18 1.59
CA SER A 341 8.06 0.61 1.37
C SER A 341 7.66 1.43 2.60
N THR A 342 7.47 2.73 2.43
CA THR A 342 6.83 3.60 3.42
C THR A 342 5.44 3.08 3.78
N THR A 343 4.91 2.15 2.98
CA THR A 343 3.64 1.44 3.18
C THR A 343 3.73 0.34 4.25
N GLY A 344 4.92 -0.22 4.53
CA GLY A 344 5.06 -1.41 5.37
C GLY A 344 4.27 -1.33 6.68
N PRO A 345 4.54 -0.36 7.57
CA PRO A 345 3.83 -0.29 8.85
C PRO A 345 2.33 -0.02 8.70
N LEU A 346 1.90 0.88 7.81
CA LEU A 346 0.49 1.18 7.58
C LEU A 346 -0.26 -0.04 7.04
N ARG A 347 0.34 -0.75 6.09
CA ARG A 347 -0.24 -1.96 5.52
C ARG A 347 -0.35 -3.08 6.54
N GLU A 348 0.72 -3.36 7.29
CA GLU A 348 0.75 -4.42 8.30
C GLU A 348 -0.35 -4.21 9.35
N TYR A 349 -0.46 -2.99 9.87
CA TYR A 349 -1.52 -2.66 10.84
C TYR A 349 -2.91 -2.70 10.22
N GLY A 350 -3.07 -2.27 8.97
CA GLY A 350 -4.34 -2.31 8.26
C GLY A 350 -4.83 -3.75 8.01
N LEU A 351 -3.95 -4.64 7.55
CA LEU A 351 -4.26 -6.06 7.37
C LEU A 351 -4.58 -6.72 8.72
N GLY A 352 -3.79 -6.45 9.76
CA GLY A 352 -4.05 -6.94 11.11
C GLY A 352 -5.40 -6.46 11.66
N ALA A 353 -5.75 -5.20 11.43
CA ALA A 353 -7.06 -4.67 11.82
C ALA A 353 -8.21 -5.38 11.11
N GLN A 354 -8.07 -5.71 9.82
CA GLN A 354 -9.07 -6.48 9.09
C GLN A 354 -9.22 -7.91 9.63
N VAL A 355 -8.11 -8.56 10.03
CA VAL A 355 -8.15 -9.87 10.71
C VAL A 355 -8.92 -9.79 12.01
N LEU A 356 -8.65 -8.79 12.86
CA LEU A 356 -9.37 -8.58 14.13
C LEU A 356 -10.87 -8.37 13.89
N ARG A 357 -11.23 -7.63 12.88
CA ARG A 357 -12.63 -7.40 12.50
C ARG A 357 -13.31 -8.66 11.99
N ASP A 358 -12.64 -9.50 11.22
CA ASP A 358 -13.18 -10.77 10.76
C ASP A 358 -13.45 -11.73 11.93
N LEU A 359 -12.63 -11.66 13.00
CA LEU A 359 -12.87 -12.35 14.28
C LEU A 359 -14.03 -11.74 15.09
N GLY A 360 -14.61 -10.62 14.64
CA GLY A 360 -15.73 -9.93 15.28
C GLY A 360 -15.34 -9.00 16.43
N ILE A 361 -14.04 -8.75 16.63
CA ILE A 361 -13.52 -7.85 17.66
C ILE A 361 -13.82 -6.40 17.25
N ARG A 362 -14.26 -5.57 18.21
CA ARG A 362 -14.54 -4.14 18.03
C ARG A 362 -13.75 -3.29 19.00
N SER A 363 -13.67 -3.70 20.26
CA SER A 363 -12.92 -3.01 21.29
C SER A 363 -11.78 -3.89 21.77
N LEU A 364 -10.61 -3.31 21.95
CA LEU A 364 -9.40 -4.05 22.30
C LEU A 364 -8.54 -3.35 23.35
N ARG A 365 -7.82 -4.16 24.12
CA ARG A 365 -6.71 -3.78 24.98
C ARG A 365 -5.45 -4.27 24.29
N LEU A 366 -4.57 -3.35 23.91
CA LEU A 366 -3.48 -3.65 23.00
C LEU A 366 -2.15 -3.85 23.73
N LEU A 367 -1.62 -5.08 23.66
CA LEU A 367 -0.30 -5.43 24.18
C LEU A 367 0.81 -4.81 23.34
N THR A 368 1.43 -3.73 23.81
CA THR A 368 2.52 -3.04 23.11
C THR A 368 3.43 -2.27 24.03
N ASN A 369 4.73 -2.25 23.70
CA ASN A 369 5.72 -1.38 24.34
C ASN A 369 5.94 -0.08 23.53
N ASN A 370 5.28 0.08 22.39
CA ASN A 370 5.38 1.27 21.53
C ASN A 370 4.00 1.74 21.03
N PRO A 371 3.23 2.48 21.86
CA PRO A 371 1.89 2.92 21.51
C PRO A 371 1.85 3.90 20.32
N MET A 372 2.93 4.66 20.09
CA MET A 372 2.93 5.69 19.03
C MET A 372 2.88 5.14 17.59
N ARG A 373 3.25 3.88 17.37
CA ARG A 373 3.21 3.26 16.03
C ARG A 373 1.81 2.83 15.57
N LEU A 374 0.82 2.90 16.46
CA LEU A 374 -0.51 2.33 16.27
C LEU A 374 -1.62 3.38 16.10
N ALA A 375 -1.25 4.66 16.05
CA ALA A 375 -2.18 5.73 15.73
C ALA A 375 -2.79 5.49 14.33
N GLY A 376 -4.11 5.28 14.26
CA GLY A 376 -4.84 5.06 13.00
C GLY A 376 -5.60 3.74 12.92
N ILE A 377 -5.49 2.82 13.90
CA ILE A 377 -6.31 1.60 13.98
C ILE A 377 -7.80 1.93 14.18
N GLU A 378 -8.10 3.03 14.86
CA GLU A 378 -9.46 3.51 15.09
C GLU A 378 -10.25 3.73 13.78
N GLY A 379 -9.55 4.15 12.71
CA GLY A 379 -10.13 4.29 11.38
C GLY A 379 -10.62 2.99 10.74
N TYR A 380 -10.35 1.83 11.36
CA TYR A 380 -10.82 0.52 10.87
C TYR A 380 -12.05 0.01 11.62
N GLY A 381 -12.72 0.86 12.42
CA GLY A 381 -13.85 0.48 13.26
C GLY A 381 -13.42 -0.43 14.42
N LEU A 382 -12.20 -0.24 14.91
CA LEU A 382 -11.64 -0.81 16.12
C LEU A 382 -11.42 0.30 17.14
N GLU A 383 -11.80 0.08 18.38
CA GLU A 383 -11.59 1.00 19.48
C GLU A 383 -10.51 0.45 20.40
N ILE A 384 -9.43 1.20 20.62
CA ILE A 384 -8.40 0.84 21.60
C ILE A 384 -8.77 1.48 22.93
N LEU A 385 -9.21 0.67 23.89
CA LEU A 385 -9.55 1.16 25.22
C LEU A 385 -8.33 1.32 26.13
N GLU A 386 -7.28 0.51 25.90
CA GLU A 386 -6.09 0.51 26.75
C GLU A 386 -4.86 0.03 25.99
N PHE A 387 -3.72 0.64 26.27
CA PHE A 387 -2.40 0.12 25.90
C PHE A 387 -1.81 -0.63 27.10
N VAL A 388 -1.63 -1.93 26.94
CA VAL A 388 -1.09 -2.81 27.97
C VAL A 388 0.40 -3.07 27.68
N PRO A 389 1.33 -2.67 28.55
CA PRO A 389 2.75 -2.94 28.34
C PRO A 389 3.04 -4.44 28.45
N LEU A 390 3.91 -4.95 27.59
CA LEU A 390 4.51 -6.26 27.77
C LEU A 390 5.49 -6.16 28.95
N VAL A 391 5.21 -6.85 30.02
CA VAL A 391 5.98 -6.80 31.26
C VAL A 391 7.21 -7.68 31.10
N SER A 392 8.40 -7.07 31.04
CA SER A 392 9.67 -7.76 31.28
C SER A 392 9.65 -8.39 32.64
N ALA A 393 9.47 -9.68 32.75
CA ALA A 393 9.83 -10.36 33.98
C ALA A 393 11.35 -10.14 34.18
N ARG A 394 11.71 -9.10 34.94
CA ARG A 394 13.07 -8.99 35.48
C ARG A 394 13.30 -10.29 36.26
N MET A 395 14.21 -11.09 35.76
CA MET A 395 14.76 -12.20 36.57
C MET A 395 15.22 -11.58 37.87
N THR A 396 14.45 -11.77 38.94
CA THR A 396 14.98 -11.68 40.27
C THR A 396 15.94 -12.85 40.39
N SER A 397 17.24 -12.50 40.32
CA SER A 397 18.37 -13.34 40.60
C SER A 397 18.32 -13.88 42.04
#